data_fc08af10963f3efd211e51e0f2c58cd1
#
_entry.id   fc08af10963f3efd211e51e0f2c58cd1
#
_cell.length_a   1.000
_cell.length_b   1.000
_cell.length_c   1.000
_cell.angle_alpha   90.00
_cell.angle_beta   90.00
_cell.angle_gamma   90.00
#
_symmetry.space_group_name_H-M   'P 1'
#
loop_
_entity.id
_entity.type
_entity.pdbx_description
1 polymer ?
#
loop_
_entity_poly.entity_id
_entity_poly.type
_entity_poly.pdbx_seq_one_letter_code
_entity_poly.pdbx_strand_id
1 'polypeptide(L)'
;DNVKCILIKPDETVIPVELTMENDEAYPNSIWVSDSGRFFVSALRDRNVYEVKEDGTCEIFLTPENRPDLIRIRGDLMVMDSYENAVRILRIYDMSKEEYVEDEVLTDFLADYYGERSSNGSYWYDMGFFMGEDNVIYLAGKKGIHRHVIGGSVVEQLVDGGLSRLGSPEYNIVDFMPLSDTEFVVLLASKKTIKFTYDPNIPTVPNNRVKIYSLEESDDLRAAISVYQVNNPDMFIEYEVGIEEGSSVTRDDALKKLNTQIVAGEGPDILCLNGLPVDSYVEKGLLMDVSN
;
A
#
# COMPACT_ATOMS: atom_id res chain seq x y z
N ASP A 1 14.25 30.90 -6.15
CA ASP A 1 12.91 31.36 -6.58
C ASP A 1 11.96 31.10 -5.42
N ASN A 2 11.34 32.16 -4.87
CA ASN A 2 10.38 32.01 -3.81
C ASN A 2 9.07 31.45 -4.38
N VAL A 3 8.66 30.27 -3.92
CA VAL A 3 7.32 29.73 -4.20
C VAL A 3 6.30 30.65 -3.54
N LYS A 4 5.38 31.18 -4.33
CA LYS A 4 4.30 32.03 -3.83
C LYS A 4 2.99 31.28 -3.91
N CYS A 5 2.25 31.25 -2.82
CA CYS A 5 0.88 30.77 -2.78
C CYS A 5 -0.08 31.93 -3.00
N ILE A 6 -1.13 31.72 -3.75
CA ILE A 6 -2.23 32.67 -3.95
C ILE A 6 -3.56 31.93 -3.77
N LEU A 7 -4.54 32.63 -3.22
CA LEU A 7 -5.92 32.18 -3.17
C LEU A 7 -6.70 32.92 -4.26
N ILE A 8 -7.39 32.19 -5.13
CA ILE A 8 -8.23 32.76 -6.17
C ILE A 8 -9.69 32.48 -5.79
N LYS A 9 -10.46 33.52 -5.56
CA LYS A 9 -11.90 33.41 -5.26
C LYS A 9 -12.72 33.16 -6.53
N PRO A 10 -13.98 32.67 -6.40
CA PRO A 10 -14.85 32.47 -7.55
C PRO A 10 -15.14 33.70 -8.40
N ASP A 11 -15.00 34.90 -7.81
CA ASP A 11 -15.14 36.20 -8.49
C ASP A 11 -13.82 36.70 -9.14
N GLU A 12 -12.83 35.80 -9.27
CA GLU A 12 -11.49 36.06 -9.81
C GLU A 12 -10.61 36.99 -8.94
N THR A 13 -11.04 37.32 -7.74
CA THR A 13 -10.20 38.09 -6.78
C THR A 13 -8.99 37.23 -6.40
N VAL A 14 -7.78 37.79 -6.58
CA VAL A 14 -6.52 37.14 -6.21
C VAL A 14 -6.05 37.71 -4.87
N ILE A 15 -5.87 36.82 -3.91
CA ILE A 15 -5.37 37.15 -2.58
C ILE A 15 -3.99 36.48 -2.40
N PRO A 16 -2.93 37.26 -2.14
CA PRO A 16 -1.63 36.68 -1.77
C PRO A 16 -1.77 35.94 -0.44
N VAL A 17 -1.18 34.72 -0.37
CA VAL A 17 -1.12 33.95 0.87
C VAL A 17 0.17 34.33 1.60
N GLU A 18 0.03 34.86 2.80
CA GLU A 18 1.14 35.26 3.68
C GLU A 18 1.55 34.04 4.54
N LEU A 19 2.30 33.15 3.97
CA LEU A 19 2.79 31.93 4.66
C LEU A 19 4.14 32.21 5.31
N THR A 20 4.14 32.39 6.63
CA THR A 20 5.35 32.50 7.44
C THR A 20 5.63 31.15 8.07
N MET A 21 6.73 30.52 7.69
CA MET A 21 7.15 29.21 8.19
C MET A 21 8.12 29.37 9.35
N GLU A 22 8.10 28.43 10.29
CA GLU A 22 9.03 28.41 11.42
C GLU A 22 10.48 28.17 10.99
N ASN A 23 10.68 27.44 9.88
CA ASN A 23 11.98 27.18 9.30
C ASN A 23 12.17 28.04 8.05
N ASP A 24 13.17 28.90 8.06
CA ASP A 24 13.52 29.81 6.94
C ASP A 24 13.89 29.06 5.65
N GLU A 25 14.26 27.78 5.72
CA GLU A 25 14.54 26.93 4.57
C GLU A 25 13.32 26.13 4.08
N ALA A 26 12.21 26.23 4.79
CA ALA A 26 10.98 25.57 4.41
C ALA A 26 10.31 26.26 3.22
N TYR A 27 9.58 25.50 2.44
CA TYR A 27 8.76 26.03 1.35
C TYR A 27 7.50 25.20 1.15
N PRO A 28 6.39 25.83 0.71
CA PRO A 28 5.13 25.11 0.46
C PRO A 28 5.33 23.95 -0.49
N ASN A 29 4.79 22.78 -0.14
CA ASN A 29 4.91 21.56 -0.93
C ASN A 29 3.57 21.07 -1.44
N SER A 30 2.54 21.10 -0.60
CA SER A 30 1.24 20.55 -0.96
C SER A 30 0.11 21.35 -0.32
N ILE A 31 -1.05 21.35 -0.98
CA ILE A 31 -2.27 22.03 -0.55
C ILE A 31 -3.38 20.98 -0.49
N TRP A 32 -4.17 21.03 0.56
CA TRP A 32 -5.36 20.18 0.74
C TRP A 32 -6.56 21.04 1.07
N VAL A 33 -7.73 20.59 0.66
CA VAL A 33 -9.00 21.26 0.90
C VAL A 33 -9.94 20.29 1.59
N SER A 34 -10.57 20.72 2.68
CA SER A 34 -11.62 19.97 3.34
C SER A 34 -12.95 20.10 2.62
N ASP A 35 -13.89 19.21 2.91
CA ASP A 35 -15.27 19.30 2.40
C ASP A 35 -15.99 20.59 2.82
N SER A 36 -15.59 21.17 3.94
CA SER A 36 -16.09 22.46 4.43
C SER A 36 -15.44 23.68 3.76
N GLY A 37 -14.51 23.47 2.83
CA GLY A 37 -13.81 24.53 2.10
C GLY A 37 -12.65 25.16 2.86
N ARG A 38 -12.17 24.55 3.94
CA ARG A 38 -10.94 25.00 4.63
C ARG A 38 -9.71 24.54 3.84
N PHE A 39 -8.72 25.42 3.75
CA PHE A 39 -7.48 25.18 3.03
C PHE A 39 -6.33 24.92 4.01
N PHE A 40 -5.57 23.86 3.72
CA PHE A 40 -4.40 23.50 4.51
C PHE A 40 -3.18 23.40 3.60
N VAL A 41 -2.02 23.81 4.12
CA VAL A 41 -0.73 23.77 3.43
C VAL A 41 0.26 23.01 4.30
N SER A 42 1.01 22.10 3.70
CA SER A 42 2.24 21.56 4.29
C SER A 42 3.46 22.07 3.57
N ALA A 43 4.62 21.96 4.21
CA ALA A 43 5.87 22.45 3.65
C ALA A 43 6.96 21.39 3.73
N LEU A 44 7.89 21.40 2.77
CA LEU A 44 9.13 20.67 2.89
C LEU A 44 10.01 21.33 3.95
N ARG A 45 10.72 20.51 4.72
CA ARG A 45 11.59 20.91 5.84
C ARG A 45 10.87 21.57 7.02
N ASP A 46 9.54 21.42 7.05
CA ASP A 46 8.69 21.85 8.16
C ASP A 46 7.67 20.74 8.43
N ARG A 47 7.36 20.49 9.69
CA ARG A 47 6.36 19.48 10.06
C ARG A 47 4.98 20.05 10.28
N ASN A 48 4.86 21.38 10.37
CA ASN A 48 3.61 22.05 10.62
C ASN A 48 2.63 21.88 9.45
N VAL A 49 1.36 21.77 9.79
CA VAL A 49 0.23 21.94 8.88
C VAL A 49 -0.35 23.33 9.14
N TYR A 50 -0.40 24.15 8.13
CA TYR A 50 -0.90 25.51 8.19
C TYR A 50 -2.32 25.57 7.64
N GLU A 51 -3.19 26.33 8.28
CA GLU A 51 -4.50 26.70 7.73
C GLU A 51 -4.42 28.05 7.06
N VAL A 52 -4.91 28.15 5.84
CA VAL A 52 -5.03 29.39 5.06
C VAL A 52 -6.43 29.95 5.24
N LYS A 53 -6.52 31.18 5.75
CA LYS A 53 -7.79 31.89 5.92
C LYS A 53 -8.22 32.57 4.62
N GLU A 54 -9.51 32.97 4.55
CA GLU A 54 -10.08 33.60 3.37
C GLU A 54 -9.45 34.95 3.00
N ASP A 55 -8.78 35.64 3.94
CA ASP A 55 -8.04 36.87 3.73
C ASP A 55 -6.59 36.66 3.29
N GLY A 56 -6.13 35.40 3.18
CA GLY A 56 -4.78 35.03 2.81
C GLY A 56 -3.82 34.89 3.98
N THR A 57 -4.25 35.15 5.20
CA THR A 57 -3.43 34.92 6.39
C THR A 57 -3.30 33.40 6.66
N CYS A 58 -2.18 32.99 7.27
CA CYS A 58 -1.93 31.63 7.64
C CYS A 58 -1.60 31.51 9.11
N GLU A 59 -2.10 30.46 9.72
CA GLU A 59 -1.75 30.10 11.09
C GLU A 59 -1.37 28.59 11.16
N ILE A 60 -0.56 28.24 12.15
CA ILE A 60 -0.28 26.84 12.43
C ILE A 60 -1.56 26.20 12.95
N PHE A 61 -2.09 25.24 12.20
CA PHE A 61 -3.26 24.47 12.59
C PHE A 61 -2.88 23.29 13.48
N LEU A 62 -1.81 22.58 13.08
CA LEU A 62 -1.35 21.37 13.76
C LEU A 62 0.16 21.23 13.61
N THR A 63 0.82 20.79 14.68
CA THR A 63 2.24 20.41 14.66
C THR A 63 2.35 18.88 14.90
N PRO A 64 2.28 18.04 13.87
CA PRO A 64 2.44 16.61 14.00
C PRO A 64 3.84 16.24 14.52
N GLU A 65 3.98 15.07 15.10
CA GLU A 65 5.28 14.54 15.53
C GLU A 65 6.24 14.36 14.34
N ASN A 66 5.74 13.81 13.25
CA ASN A 66 6.46 13.66 11.99
C ASN A 66 5.83 14.49 10.88
N ARG A 67 6.65 14.98 9.95
CA ARG A 67 6.17 15.73 8.79
C ARG A 67 5.25 14.85 7.94
N PRO A 68 4.02 15.30 7.64
CA PRO A 68 3.14 14.59 6.74
C PRO A 68 3.62 14.71 5.27
N ASP A 69 3.68 13.58 4.59
CA ASP A 69 3.97 13.52 3.15
C ASP A 69 2.70 13.63 2.31
N LEU A 70 1.60 13.10 2.83
CA LEU A 70 0.28 13.18 2.23
C LEU A 70 -0.77 13.39 3.32
N ILE A 71 -1.74 14.26 3.04
CA ILE A 71 -2.91 14.46 3.90
C ILE A 71 -4.16 14.14 3.08
N ARG A 72 -5.12 13.50 3.70
CA ARG A 72 -6.50 13.36 3.18
C ARG A 72 -7.46 13.82 4.26
N ILE A 73 -8.45 14.59 3.84
CA ILE A 73 -9.43 15.16 4.76
C ILE A 73 -10.82 14.78 4.26
N ARG A 74 -11.62 14.24 5.17
CA ARG A 74 -13.03 13.96 4.91
C ARG A 74 -13.85 14.23 6.16
N GLY A 75 -14.90 15.05 6.06
CA GLY A 75 -15.64 15.53 7.22
C GLY A 75 -14.70 16.23 8.21
N ASP A 76 -14.73 15.79 9.46
CA ASP A 76 -13.88 16.30 10.54
C ASP A 76 -12.57 15.51 10.71
N LEU A 77 -12.33 14.46 9.93
CA LEU A 77 -11.13 13.67 10.04
C LEU A 77 -10.04 14.09 9.04
N MET A 78 -8.85 14.31 9.56
CA MET A 78 -7.63 14.52 8.81
C MET A 78 -6.73 13.30 9.02
N VAL A 79 -6.43 12.57 7.95
CA VAL A 79 -5.50 11.45 7.96
C VAL A 79 -4.19 11.88 7.33
N MET A 80 -3.13 11.75 8.09
CA MET A 80 -1.77 12.16 7.73
C MET A 80 -0.89 10.93 7.55
N ASP A 81 -0.30 10.81 6.37
CA ASP A 81 0.70 9.81 6.03
C ASP A 81 2.10 10.37 6.30
N SER A 82 2.87 9.67 7.09
CA SER A 82 4.22 10.07 7.47
C SER A 82 5.10 8.84 7.68
N TYR A 83 6.39 9.08 7.91
CA TYR A 83 7.35 8.03 8.18
C TYR A 83 7.96 8.19 9.57
N GLU A 84 8.01 7.09 10.31
CA GLU A 84 8.71 6.97 11.57
C GLU A 84 9.68 5.77 11.51
N ASN A 85 10.97 6.01 11.75
CA ASN A 85 12.01 4.97 11.66
C ASN A 85 11.99 4.17 10.35
N ALA A 86 11.71 4.84 9.24
CA ALA A 86 11.52 4.26 7.91
C ALA A 86 10.29 3.33 7.77
N VAL A 87 9.37 3.37 8.72
CA VAL A 87 8.05 2.71 8.64
C VAL A 87 7.00 3.76 8.33
N ARG A 88 6.14 3.48 7.36
CA ARG A 88 5.02 4.34 7.02
C ARG A 88 3.93 4.22 8.08
N ILE A 89 3.41 5.34 8.54
CA ILE A 89 2.35 5.41 9.54
C ILE A 89 1.23 6.33 9.07
N LEU A 90 0.00 6.00 9.40
CA LEU A 90 -1.15 6.88 9.24
C LEU A 90 -1.58 7.40 10.61
N ARG A 91 -1.56 8.72 10.78
CA ARG A 91 -2.08 9.40 11.97
C ARG A 91 -3.42 10.01 11.64
N ILE A 92 -4.40 9.77 12.49
CA ILE A 92 -5.76 10.29 12.35
C ILE A 92 -5.95 11.40 13.35
N TYR A 93 -6.44 12.57 12.91
CA TYR A 93 -6.74 13.70 13.76
C TYR A 93 -8.18 14.15 13.56
N ASP A 94 -8.96 14.20 14.63
CA ASP A 94 -10.32 14.71 14.64
C ASP A 94 -10.26 16.23 14.84
N MET A 95 -10.50 16.98 13.76
CA MET A 95 -10.42 18.44 13.75
C MET A 95 -11.53 19.11 14.58
N SER A 96 -12.65 18.42 14.82
CA SER A 96 -13.76 18.95 15.63
C SER A 96 -13.51 18.82 17.13
N LYS A 97 -12.76 17.80 17.52
CA LYS A 97 -12.39 17.53 18.91
C LYS A 97 -10.99 18.01 19.26
N GLU A 98 -10.21 18.38 18.25
CA GLU A 98 -8.81 18.78 18.38
C GLU A 98 -7.94 17.69 19.06
N GLU A 99 -8.20 16.40 18.73
CA GLU A 99 -7.49 15.27 19.32
C GLU A 99 -7.11 14.22 18.27
N TYR A 100 -6.03 13.45 18.57
CA TYR A 100 -5.69 12.29 17.77
C TYR A 100 -6.65 11.14 18.07
N VAL A 101 -7.02 10.41 17.03
CA VAL A 101 -7.83 9.19 17.10
C VAL A 101 -6.89 7.99 17.00
N GLU A 102 -6.86 7.20 18.05
CA GLU A 102 -6.12 5.94 18.05
C GLU A 102 -6.96 4.84 17.38
N ASP A 103 -6.33 4.12 16.45
CA ASP A 103 -6.93 2.98 15.76
C ASP A 103 -5.92 1.83 15.74
N GLU A 104 -6.01 0.97 16.76
CA GLU A 104 -5.09 -0.16 16.92
C GLU A 104 -5.21 -1.15 15.77
N VAL A 105 -6.44 -1.41 15.27
CA VAL A 105 -6.68 -2.35 14.17
C VAL A 105 -6.00 -1.90 12.89
N LEU A 106 -6.11 -0.62 12.55
CA LEU A 106 -5.45 -0.03 11.39
C LEU A 106 -3.93 -0.02 11.58
N THR A 107 -3.46 0.31 12.79
CA THR A 107 -2.04 0.37 13.12
C THR A 107 -1.40 -1.02 13.00
N ASP A 108 -2.01 -2.05 13.57
CA ASP A 108 -1.54 -3.44 13.49
C ASP A 108 -1.55 -3.94 12.05
N PHE A 109 -2.62 -3.66 11.29
CA PHE A 109 -2.68 -4.00 9.87
C PHE A 109 -1.53 -3.38 9.07
N LEU A 110 -1.24 -2.10 9.30
CA LEU A 110 -0.16 -1.41 8.60
C LEU A 110 1.21 -1.94 9.02
N ALA A 111 1.40 -2.29 10.29
CA ALA A 111 2.64 -2.91 10.77
C ALA A 111 2.90 -4.26 10.11
N ASP A 112 1.87 -5.11 9.98
CA ASP A 112 1.95 -6.39 9.26
C ASP A 112 2.17 -6.19 7.77
N TYR A 113 1.54 -5.17 7.19
CA TYR A 113 1.67 -4.86 5.76
C TYR A 113 3.09 -4.46 5.40
N TYR A 114 3.76 -3.65 6.24
CA TYR A 114 5.12 -3.15 6.02
C TYR A 114 6.21 -3.98 6.70
N GLY A 115 5.85 -4.87 7.63
CA GLY A 115 6.78 -5.82 8.25
C GLY A 115 7.46 -6.74 7.23
N GLU A 116 6.80 -7.00 6.11
CA GLU A 116 7.35 -7.68 4.94
C GLU A 116 8.01 -6.65 4.01
N ARG A 117 9.22 -6.21 4.34
CA ARG A 117 9.95 -5.21 3.57
C ARG A 117 10.26 -5.68 2.16
N SER A 118 9.88 -4.88 1.17
CA SER A 118 10.52 -4.87 -0.14
C SER A 118 11.92 -4.26 -0.04
N SER A 119 12.96 -4.98 -0.44
CA SER A 119 14.38 -4.59 -0.40
C SER A 119 14.77 -3.41 -1.27
N ASN A 120 13.92 -2.99 -2.15
CA ASN A 120 14.27 -2.02 -3.21
C ASN A 120 14.29 -0.57 -2.78
N GLY A 121 14.10 -0.24 -1.49
CA GLY A 121 14.26 1.12 -0.96
C GLY A 121 13.30 2.16 -1.55
N SER A 122 12.32 1.75 -2.35
CA SER A 122 11.37 2.62 -3.03
C SER A 122 10.10 2.77 -2.18
N TYR A 123 10.21 3.48 -1.08
CA TYR A 123 9.12 3.70 -0.12
C TYR A 123 7.91 4.49 -0.66
N TRP A 124 8.06 5.14 -1.81
CA TRP A 124 7.11 6.15 -2.31
C TRP A 124 5.87 5.60 -3.01
N TYR A 125 5.83 4.27 -3.33
CA TYR A 125 4.81 3.75 -4.23
C TYR A 125 4.18 2.41 -3.80
N ASP A 126 4.34 2.03 -2.53
CA ASP A 126 3.89 0.70 -2.11
C ASP A 126 2.42 0.67 -1.72
N MET A 127 1.84 1.80 -1.33
CA MET A 127 0.44 1.90 -0.96
C MET A 127 -0.11 3.32 -1.17
N GLY A 128 -1.33 3.42 -1.73
CA GLY A 128 -2.15 4.61 -1.68
C GLY A 128 -3.25 4.47 -0.63
N PHE A 129 -3.75 5.60 -0.12
CA PHE A 129 -4.95 5.59 0.71
C PHE A 129 -5.93 6.69 0.29
N PHE A 130 -7.21 6.50 0.59
CA PHE A 130 -8.28 7.44 0.29
C PHE A 130 -9.29 7.46 1.43
N MET A 131 -9.83 8.64 1.73
CA MET A 131 -10.90 8.81 2.70
C MET A 131 -12.25 8.79 2.01
N GLY A 132 -13.05 7.76 2.30
CA GLY A 132 -14.44 7.66 1.88
C GLY A 132 -15.39 8.40 2.82
N GLU A 133 -16.68 8.20 2.62
CA GLU A 133 -17.73 8.67 3.53
C GLU A 133 -17.78 7.79 4.80
N ASP A 134 -18.53 8.23 5.80
CA ASP A 134 -18.79 7.47 7.04
C ASP A 134 -17.52 6.96 7.76
N ASN A 135 -16.46 7.79 7.76
CA ASN A 135 -15.16 7.47 8.38
C ASN A 135 -14.48 6.23 7.80
N VAL A 136 -14.76 5.90 6.54
CA VAL A 136 -14.13 4.79 5.85
C VAL A 136 -12.78 5.21 5.28
N ILE A 137 -11.75 4.42 5.55
CA ILE A 137 -10.47 4.51 4.87
C ILE A 137 -10.29 3.33 3.92
N TYR A 138 -9.88 3.61 2.70
CA TYR A 138 -9.47 2.61 1.71
C TYR A 138 -7.96 2.64 1.57
N LEU A 139 -7.37 1.44 1.45
CA LEU A 139 -5.94 1.22 1.30
C LEU A 139 -5.72 0.39 0.04
N ALA A 140 -4.81 0.80 -0.84
CA ALA A 140 -4.48 0.05 -2.05
C ALA A 140 -2.97 -0.14 -2.17
N GLY A 141 -2.53 -1.37 -2.29
CA GLY A 141 -1.12 -1.74 -2.39
C GLY A 141 -0.91 -3.11 -3.03
N LYS A 142 0.29 -3.65 -2.93
CA LYS A 142 0.65 -4.96 -3.51
C LYS A 142 -0.16 -6.11 -2.91
N LYS A 143 -0.57 -6.02 -1.65
CA LYS A 143 -1.45 -7.02 -1.01
C LYS A 143 -2.91 -6.91 -1.44
N GLY A 144 -3.27 -5.86 -2.19
CA GLY A 144 -4.62 -5.67 -2.74
C GLY A 144 -5.27 -4.37 -2.31
N ILE A 145 -6.61 -4.33 -2.37
CA ILE A 145 -7.42 -3.21 -1.92
C ILE A 145 -8.15 -3.63 -0.65
N HIS A 146 -8.04 -2.80 0.37
CA HIS A 146 -8.64 -3.02 1.67
C HIS A 146 -9.54 -1.84 2.07
N ARG A 147 -10.50 -2.11 2.93
CA ARG A 147 -11.42 -1.14 3.51
C ARG A 147 -11.45 -1.28 5.01
N HIS A 148 -11.43 -0.15 5.72
CA HIS A 148 -11.56 -0.10 7.16
C HIS A 148 -12.45 1.06 7.57
N VAL A 149 -13.31 0.86 8.55
CA VAL A 149 -14.04 1.94 9.22
C VAL A 149 -13.20 2.37 10.41
N ILE A 150 -12.78 3.63 10.45
CA ILE A 150 -11.96 4.16 11.55
C ILE A 150 -12.65 3.92 12.89
N GLY A 151 -11.93 3.29 13.83
CA GLY A 151 -12.47 2.81 15.11
C GLY A 151 -13.23 1.48 15.03
N GLY A 152 -13.28 0.85 13.86
CA GLY A 152 -13.87 -0.47 13.65
C GLY A 152 -12.92 -1.61 14.07
N SER A 153 -13.45 -2.83 14.09
CA SER A 153 -12.72 -4.03 14.55
C SER A 153 -12.13 -4.89 13.43
N VAL A 154 -12.28 -4.49 12.16
CA VAL A 154 -11.89 -5.32 11.02
C VAL A 154 -11.34 -4.46 9.88
N VAL A 155 -10.26 -4.93 9.25
CA VAL A 155 -9.83 -4.48 7.91
C VAL A 155 -10.32 -5.52 6.90
N GLU A 156 -11.21 -5.12 6.01
CA GLU A 156 -11.80 -5.99 5.00
C GLU A 156 -10.99 -5.94 3.71
N GLN A 157 -10.66 -7.09 3.14
CA GLN A 157 -10.02 -7.19 1.84
C GLN A 157 -11.09 -7.23 0.73
N LEU A 158 -11.05 -6.25 -0.17
CA LEU A 158 -11.97 -6.13 -1.30
C LEU A 158 -11.38 -6.72 -2.60
N VAL A 159 -10.08 -6.56 -2.79
CA VAL A 159 -9.34 -7.11 -3.92
C VAL A 159 -8.09 -7.76 -3.38
N ASP A 160 -7.86 -9.02 -3.73
CA ASP A 160 -6.61 -9.71 -3.41
C ASP A 160 -5.50 -9.30 -4.39
N GLY A 161 -4.34 -8.90 -3.86
CA GLY A 161 -3.20 -8.48 -4.68
C GLY A 161 -2.60 -9.63 -5.46
N GLY A 162 -2.52 -10.83 -4.87
CA GLY A 162 -1.99 -12.04 -5.50
C GLY A 162 -2.88 -12.55 -6.64
N LEU A 163 -4.19 -12.33 -6.56
CA LEU A 163 -5.17 -12.68 -7.59
C LEU A 163 -5.41 -11.57 -8.61
N SER A 164 -4.76 -10.43 -8.44
CA SER A 164 -4.88 -9.27 -9.32
C SER A 164 -3.51 -8.78 -9.78
N ARG A 165 -3.51 -7.81 -10.70
CA ARG A 165 -2.24 -7.19 -11.15
C ARG A 165 -1.56 -6.33 -10.08
N LEU A 166 -2.23 -6.04 -8.97
CA LEU A 166 -1.65 -5.22 -7.89
C LEU A 166 -0.45 -5.89 -7.22
N GLY A 167 -0.43 -7.23 -7.14
CA GLY A 167 0.69 -7.99 -6.59
C GLY A 167 1.91 -8.07 -7.50
N SER A 168 1.83 -7.59 -8.76
CA SER A 168 2.98 -7.59 -9.66
C SER A 168 4.04 -6.59 -9.23
N PRO A 169 5.33 -6.96 -9.19
CA PRO A 169 6.44 -6.05 -8.90
C PRO A 169 6.52 -4.84 -9.84
N GLU A 170 5.99 -4.98 -11.07
CA GLU A 170 5.98 -3.90 -12.07
C GLU A 170 4.97 -2.79 -11.76
N TYR A 171 4.02 -3.04 -10.85
CA TYR A 171 2.95 -2.10 -10.54
C TYR A 171 3.23 -1.34 -9.25
N ASN A 172 3.87 -0.17 -9.40
CA ASN A 172 4.06 0.78 -8.32
C ASN A 172 2.85 1.74 -8.29
N ILE A 173 2.10 1.74 -7.19
CA ILE A 173 0.91 2.57 -7.01
C ILE A 173 1.34 3.98 -6.64
N VAL A 174 0.88 4.97 -7.40
CA VAL A 174 1.12 6.39 -7.13
C VAL A 174 -0.04 7.00 -6.37
N ASP A 175 -1.27 6.67 -6.79
CA ASP A 175 -2.49 7.16 -6.16
C ASP A 175 -3.64 6.19 -6.42
N PHE A 176 -4.69 6.36 -5.65
CA PHE A 176 -5.83 5.46 -5.63
C PHE A 176 -7.10 6.25 -5.29
N MET A 177 -8.20 5.91 -5.94
CA MET A 177 -9.49 6.56 -5.71
C MET A 177 -10.61 5.53 -5.85
N PRO A 178 -11.49 5.36 -4.86
CA PRO A 178 -12.76 4.66 -5.05
C PRO A 178 -13.70 5.51 -5.91
N LEU A 179 -14.37 4.88 -6.86
CA LEU A 179 -15.47 5.47 -7.63
C LEU A 179 -16.83 5.16 -7.00
N SER A 180 -16.90 4.03 -6.30
CA SER A 180 -18.03 3.56 -5.51
C SER A 180 -17.53 2.54 -4.48
N ASP A 181 -18.41 1.96 -3.69
CA ASP A 181 -18.08 0.88 -2.74
C ASP A 181 -17.52 -0.38 -3.42
N THR A 182 -17.69 -0.53 -4.72
CA THR A 182 -17.27 -1.70 -5.49
C THR A 182 -16.36 -1.39 -6.67
N GLU A 183 -16.17 -0.13 -7.03
CA GLU A 183 -15.34 0.26 -8.16
C GLU A 183 -14.18 1.16 -7.73
N PHE A 184 -12.99 0.84 -8.17
CA PHE A 184 -11.75 1.50 -7.76
C PHE A 184 -10.88 1.81 -8.98
N VAL A 185 -10.20 2.96 -8.93
CA VAL A 185 -9.19 3.35 -9.92
C VAL A 185 -7.85 3.48 -9.23
N VAL A 186 -6.85 2.82 -9.78
CA VAL A 186 -5.46 2.87 -9.31
C VAL A 186 -4.61 3.52 -10.39
N LEU A 187 -3.85 4.55 -10.02
CA LEU A 187 -2.85 5.19 -10.86
C LEU A 187 -1.48 4.60 -10.57
N LEU A 188 -0.81 4.13 -11.59
CA LEU A 188 0.52 3.54 -11.52
C LEU A 188 1.62 4.52 -11.91
N ALA A 189 2.84 4.33 -11.38
CA ALA A 189 4.02 5.12 -11.75
C ALA A 189 4.34 5.06 -13.26
N SER A 190 3.94 3.99 -13.93
CA SER A 190 4.01 3.86 -15.40
C SER A 190 3.03 4.78 -16.15
N LYS A 191 2.30 5.67 -15.46
CA LYS A 191 1.22 6.53 -15.98
C LYS A 191 0.03 5.76 -16.55
N LYS A 192 -0.11 4.49 -16.20
CA LYS A 192 -1.28 3.67 -16.51
C LYS A 192 -2.31 3.78 -15.40
N THR A 193 -3.57 3.70 -15.79
CA THR A 193 -4.71 3.66 -14.86
C THR A 193 -5.38 2.30 -15.00
N ILE A 194 -5.67 1.66 -13.89
CA ILE A 194 -6.37 0.38 -13.85
C ILE A 194 -7.66 0.57 -13.05
N LYS A 195 -8.77 0.08 -13.59
CA LYS A 195 -10.05 0.00 -12.88
C LYS A 195 -10.23 -1.42 -12.33
N PHE A 196 -10.54 -1.51 -11.06
CA PHE A 196 -10.93 -2.73 -10.37
C PHE A 196 -12.42 -2.67 -10.06
N THR A 197 -13.08 -3.82 -10.13
CA THR A 197 -14.47 -3.98 -9.71
C THR A 197 -14.52 -5.13 -8.72
N TYR A 198 -15.01 -4.85 -7.52
CA TYR A 198 -15.27 -5.85 -6.50
C TYR A 198 -16.66 -6.46 -6.74
N ASP A 199 -16.72 -7.80 -6.81
CA ASP A 199 -17.97 -8.56 -6.86
C ASP A 199 -17.98 -9.58 -5.71
N PRO A 200 -18.82 -9.39 -4.68
CA PRO A 200 -18.89 -10.29 -3.53
C PRO A 200 -19.36 -11.72 -3.89
N ASN A 201 -19.88 -11.93 -5.10
CA ASN A 201 -20.33 -13.25 -5.56
C ASN A 201 -19.19 -14.05 -6.23
N ILE A 202 -18.08 -13.42 -6.55
CA ILE A 202 -16.90 -14.10 -7.09
C ILE A 202 -16.08 -14.62 -5.92
N PRO A 203 -15.80 -15.94 -5.85
CA PRO A 203 -14.93 -16.47 -4.80
C PRO A 203 -13.57 -15.80 -4.82
N THR A 204 -13.12 -15.33 -3.66
CA THR A 204 -11.81 -14.66 -3.50
C THR A 204 -10.67 -15.61 -3.83
N VAL A 205 -10.89 -16.92 -3.68
CA VAL A 205 -9.90 -17.96 -3.97
C VAL A 205 -10.53 -19.02 -4.88
N PRO A 206 -10.04 -19.20 -6.11
CA PRO A 206 -10.48 -20.25 -7.01
C PRO A 206 -10.27 -21.64 -6.42
N ASN A 207 -11.12 -22.61 -6.84
CA ASN A 207 -11.03 -23.99 -6.38
C ASN A 207 -9.82 -24.73 -6.97
N ASN A 208 -9.37 -24.35 -8.16
CA ASN A 208 -8.20 -24.92 -8.80
C ASN A 208 -6.94 -24.24 -8.25
N ARG A 209 -6.07 -25.01 -7.60
CA ARG A 209 -4.84 -24.50 -6.99
C ARG A 209 -3.62 -25.17 -7.59
N VAL A 210 -2.57 -24.38 -7.78
CA VAL A 210 -1.22 -24.86 -8.10
C VAL A 210 -0.26 -24.19 -7.14
N LYS A 211 0.50 -24.99 -6.41
CA LYS A 211 1.51 -24.50 -5.48
C LYS A 211 2.88 -24.48 -6.16
N ILE A 212 3.50 -23.30 -6.23
CA ILE A 212 4.86 -23.11 -6.75
C ILE A 212 5.78 -22.75 -5.58
N TYR A 213 6.97 -23.33 -5.56
CA TYR A 213 7.99 -23.01 -4.56
C TYR A 213 9.28 -22.55 -5.22
N SER A 214 9.89 -21.51 -4.68
CA SER A 214 11.29 -21.14 -4.90
C SER A 214 12.04 -21.00 -3.58
N LEU A 215 13.35 -21.27 -3.60
CA LEU A 215 14.17 -21.09 -2.39
C LEU A 215 14.29 -19.63 -2.00
N GLU A 216 14.48 -18.76 -2.96
CA GLU A 216 14.55 -17.30 -2.81
C GLU A 216 13.48 -16.63 -3.66
N GLU A 217 13.11 -15.43 -3.32
CA GLU A 217 12.11 -14.66 -4.05
C GLU A 217 12.57 -14.34 -5.48
N SER A 218 11.65 -14.40 -6.42
CA SER A 218 11.88 -14.08 -7.84
C SER A 218 10.79 -13.13 -8.34
N ASP A 219 11.18 -11.88 -8.62
CA ASP A 219 10.30 -10.87 -9.19
C ASP A 219 9.77 -11.27 -10.57
N ASP A 220 10.61 -11.91 -11.39
CA ASP A 220 10.20 -12.43 -12.71
C ASP A 220 9.11 -13.48 -12.59
N LEU A 221 9.22 -14.38 -11.61
CA LEU A 221 8.21 -15.40 -11.35
C LEU A 221 6.92 -14.76 -10.81
N ARG A 222 7.00 -13.82 -9.88
CA ARG A 222 5.81 -13.07 -9.41
C ARG A 222 5.10 -12.35 -10.55
N ALA A 223 5.85 -11.68 -11.42
CA ALA A 223 5.28 -11.00 -12.59
C ALA A 223 4.59 -12.01 -13.54
N ALA A 224 5.22 -13.15 -13.81
CA ALA A 224 4.65 -14.21 -14.63
C ALA A 224 3.37 -14.80 -14.02
N ILE A 225 3.37 -15.09 -12.73
CA ILE A 225 2.19 -15.57 -11.98
C ILE A 225 1.04 -14.56 -12.10
N SER A 226 1.30 -13.29 -11.83
CA SER A 226 0.30 -12.23 -11.91
C SER A 226 -0.35 -12.13 -13.29
N VAL A 227 0.46 -12.20 -14.37
CA VAL A 227 -0.04 -12.21 -15.76
C VAL A 227 -0.86 -13.48 -16.03
N TYR A 228 -0.39 -14.64 -15.56
CA TYR A 228 -1.09 -15.91 -15.76
C TYR A 228 -2.46 -15.91 -15.07
N GLN A 229 -2.53 -15.50 -13.79
CA GLN A 229 -3.78 -15.47 -13.01
C GLN A 229 -4.83 -14.53 -13.59
N VAL A 230 -4.44 -13.35 -14.08
CA VAL A 230 -5.35 -12.43 -14.76
C VAL A 230 -5.99 -13.05 -16.01
N ASN A 231 -5.24 -13.90 -16.73
CA ASN A 231 -5.74 -14.59 -17.91
C ASN A 231 -6.46 -15.90 -17.60
N ASN A 232 -6.32 -16.43 -16.37
CA ASN A 232 -6.90 -17.69 -15.89
C ASN A 232 -7.54 -17.49 -14.51
N PRO A 233 -8.67 -16.74 -14.41
CA PRO A 233 -9.26 -16.35 -13.15
C PRO A 233 -9.84 -17.51 -12.32
N ASP A 234 -9.96 -18.68 -12.89
CA ASP A 234 -10.39 -19.93 -12.25
C ASP A 234 -9.22 -20.73 -11.63
N MET A 235 -7.99 -20.24 -11.76
CA MET A 235 -6.78 -20.83 -11.18
C MET A 235 -6.25 -19.94 -10.06
N PHE A 236 -5.86 -20.56 -8.94
CA PHE A 236 -5.08 -19.91 -7.90
C PHE A 236 -3.66 -20.46 -7.88
N ILE A 237 -2.66 -19.58 -8.05
CA ILE A 237 -1.26 -19.95 -7.90
C ILE A 237 -0.78 -19.49 -6.53
N GLU A 238 -0.56 -20.46 -5.65
CA GLU A 238 0.05 -20.25 -4.35
C GLU A 238 1.58 -20.25 -4.51
N TYR A 239 2.20 -19.08 -4.35
CA TYR A 239 3.64 -18.95 -4.46
C TYR A 239 4.28 -18.91 -3.08
N GLU A 240 4.97 -20.01 -2.71
CA GLU A 240 5.73 -20.13 -1.45
C GLU A 240 7.21 -19.82 -1.72
N VAL A 241 7.77 -18.93 -0.89
CA VAL A 241 9.19 -18.57 -0.88
C VAL A 241 9.85 -19.17 0.37
N GLY A 242 10.95 -19.87 0.19
CA GLY A 242 11.67 -20.54 1.29
C GLY A 242 12.40 -19.57 2.20
N ILE A 243 13.02 -18.54 1.62
CA ILE A 243 13.77 -17.48 2.32
C ILE A 243 13.23 -16.14 1.83
N GLU A 244 12.41 -15.52 2.66
CA GLU A 244 11.93 -14.17 2.41
C GLU A 244 13.02 -13.16 2.71
N GLU A 245 13.05 -12.08 1.96
CA GLU A 245 14.03 -11.02 2.15
C GLU A 245 13.91 -10.40 3.54
N GLY A 246 15.06 -10.28 4.22
CA GLY A 246 15.11 -9.76 5.60
C GLY A 246 14.68 -10.76 6.67
N SER A 247 14.29 -11.99 6.32
CA SER A 247 13.99 -13.05 7.28
C SER A 247 15.27 -13.61 7.91
N SER A 248 15.14 -14.19 9.11
CA SER A 248 16.23 -14.93 9.78
C SER A 248 16.31 -16.39 9.37
N VAL A 249 15.49 -16.85 8.42
CA VAL A 249 15.44 -18.23 7.96
C VAL A 249 16.71 -18.56 7.17
N THR A 250 17.42 -19.62 7.59
CA THR A 250 18.59 -20.06 6.85
C THR A 250 18.18 -20.97 5.66
N ARG A 251 19.09 -21.12 4.69
CA ARG A 251 18.91 -22.05 3.57
C ARG A 251 18.64 -23.49 4.06
N ASP A 252 19.33 -23.92 5.09
CA ASP A 252 19.16 -25.28 5.63
C ASP A 252 17.79 -25.45 6.30
N ASP A 253 17.28 -24.43 6.98
CA ASP A 253 15.94 -24.46 7.57
C ASP A 253 14.86 -24.49 6.49
N ALA A 254 14.99 -23.68 5.45
CA ALA A 254 14.07 -23.65 4.30
C ALA A 254 14.03 -25.01 3.58
N LEU A 255 15.20 -25.61 3.30
CA LEU A 255 15.29 -26.93 2.69
C LEU A 255 14.73 -28.02 3.59
N LYS A 256 14.95 -27.95 4.89
CA LYS A 256 14.38 -28.90 5.85
C LYS A 256 12.85 -28.82 5.89
N LYS A 257 12.29 -27.59 5.89
CA LYS A 257 10.85 -27.38 5.81
C LYS A 257 10.27 -27.95 4.53
N LEU A 258 10.85 -27.60 3.37
CA LEU A 258 10.43 -28.12 2.06
C LEU A 258 10.44 -29.65 2.00
N ASN A 259 11.55 -30.26 2.43
CA ASN A 259 11.66 -31.74 2.43
C ASN A 259 10.61 -32.38 3.34
N THR A 260 10.28 -31.76 4.47
CA THR A 260 9.23 -32.24 5.37
C THR A 260 7.85 -32.18 4.69
N GLN A 261 7.53 -31.08 4.02
CA GLN A 261 6.28 -30.95 3.25
C GLN A 261 6.19 -31.97 2.13
N ILE A 262 7.27 -32.19 1.37
CA ILE A 262 7.31 -33.22 0.30
C ILE A 262 7.05 -34.61 0.87
N VAL A 263 7.70 -34.98 1.97
CA VAL A 263 7.51 -36.32 2.60
C VAL A 263 6.08 -36.47 3.16
N ALA A 264 5.48 -35.38 3.65
CA ALA A 264 4.09 -35.38 4.13
C ALA A 264 3.05 -35.46 2.99
N GLY A 265 3.46 -35.31 1.73
CA GLY A 265 2.54 -35.21 0.59
C GLY A 265 1.89 -33.85 0.44
N GLU A 266 2.42 -32.84 1.14
CA GLU A 266 1.97 -31.44 1.14
C GLU A 266 2.96 -30.53 0.38
N GLY A 267 3.88 -31.12 -0.38
CA GLY A 267 4.86 -30.42 -1.17
C GLY A 267 4.24 -29.59 -2.29
N PRO A 268 5.01 -28.69 -2.91
CA PRO A 268 4.57 -27.88 -4.04
C PRO A 268 4.39 -28.75 -5.31
N ASP A 269 3.49 -28.31 -6.19
CA ASP A 269 3.28 -28.94 -7.50
C ASP A 269 4.41 -28.61 -8.48
N ILE A 270 5.01 -27.42 -8.33
CA ILE A 270 6.11 -26.92 -9.16
C ILE A 270 7.25 -26.43 -8.27
N LEU A 271 8.47 -26.86 -8.57
CA LEU A 271 9.71 -26.42 -7.93
C LEU A 271 10.55 -25.57 -8.88
N CYS A 272 10.87 -24.33 -8.47
CA CYS A 272 11.94 -23.57 -9.09
C CYS A 272 13.28 -24.10 -8.59
N LEU A 273 14.06 -24.72 -9.48
CA LEU A 273 15.23 -25.51 -9.08
C LEU A 273 16.46 -24.70 -8.66
N ASN A 274 16.46 -23.38 -8.83
CA ASN A 274 17.57 -22.53 -8.43
C ASN A 274 17.84 -22.66 -6.93
N GLY A 275 19.09 -22.97 -6.57
CA GLY A 275 19.52 -23.14 -5.18
C GLY A 275 19.04 -24.43 -4.50
N LEU A 276 18.25 -25.29 -5.15
CA LEU A 276 17.83 -26.57 -4.62
C LEU A 276 18.85 -27.69 -4.92
N PRO A 277 18.88 -28.77 -4.11
CA PRO A 277 19.75 -29.91 -4.33
C PRO A 277 19.19 -30.86 -5.41
N VAL A 278 19.22 -30.41 -6.68
CA VAL A 278 18.56 -31.05 -7.84
C VAL A 278 18.94 -32.49 -7.99
N ASP A 279 20.25 -32.84 -7.93
CA ASP A 279 20.73 -34.20 -8.10
C ASP A 279 20.10 -35.14 -7.07
N SER A 280 20.03 -34.70 -5.81
CA SER A 280 19.40 -35.48 -4.74
C SER A 280 17.89 -35.67 -4.96
N TYR A 281 17.21 -34.68 -5.53
CA TYR A 281 15.79 -34.77 -5.82
C TYR A 281 15.50 -35.71 -7.00
N VAL A 282 16.37 -35.71 -8.01
CA VAL A 282 16.32 -36.70 -9.13
C VAL A 282 16.56 -38.11 -8.62
N GLU A 283 17.63 -38.33 -7.86
CA GLU A 283 17.97 -39.67 -7.30
C GLU A 283 16.85 -40.24 -6.41
N LYS A 284 16.13 -39.38 -5.69
CA LYS A 284 15.02 -39.80 -4.84
C LYS A 284 13.68 -39.91 -5.59
N GLY A 285 13.65 -39.63 -6.88
CA GLY A 285 12.42 -39.67 -7.68
C GLY A 285 11.36 -38.63 -7.27
N LEU A 286 11.79 -37.48 -6.74
CA LEU A 286 10.88 -36.39 -6.30
C LEU A 286 10.46 -35.48 -7.46
N LEU A 287 11.18 -35.53 -8.58
CA LEU A 287 10.88 -34.75 -9.78
C LEU A 287 10.25 -35.64 -10.86
N MET A 288 9.22 -35.11 -11.51
CA MET A 288 8.58 -35.79 -12.63
C MET A 288 9.38 -35.55 -13.92
N ASP A 289 9.60 -36.60 -14.71
CA ASP A 289 10.15 -36.47 -16.05
C ASP A 289 9.10 -35.86 -17.00
N VAL A 290 9.40 -34.69 -17.55
CA VAL A 290 8.53 -33.95 -18.48
C VAL A 290 9.06 -33.97 -19.92
N SER A 291 9.98 -34.88 -20.25
CA SER A 291 10.62 -34.97 -21.57
C SER A 291 9.79 -35.67 -22.66
N ASN A 292 8.53 -36.04 -22.38
CA ASN A 292 7.61 -36.68 -23.33
C ASN A 292 6.65 -35.74 -23.99
#